data_8f0e2ce626d0ea148081424270666687
#
_entry.id   8f0e2ce626d0ea148081424270666687
#
_cell.length_a   1.000
_cell.length_b   1.000
_cell.length_c   1.000
_cell.angle_alpha   90.00
_cell.angle_beta   90.00
_cell.angle_gamma   90.00
#
_symmetry.space_group_name_H-M   'P 1'
#
loop_
_entity.id
_entity.type
_entity.pdbx_description
1 polymer ?
#
loop_
_entity_poly.entity_id
_entity_poly.type
_entity_poly.pdbx_seq_one_letter_code
_entity_poly.pdbx_strand_id
1 'polypeptide(L)'
;GDIVLLSDANAMYNPECLKYILPHFEDDLVGCVSGEKKILATDGAIAKNEGLYWRLESVIKRLESKTTSLIGADGACYAVRKSLFQSLPSETSVDDFLLSMRILESGHTVVYEPRAWSAEDPGQTAYDEFRRKRRIAAGNFYNLRFLHSFMRSDFLSFMFISHKLLRWISPLIFVVLTAALFFKAFSS
;
A
#
# COMPACT_ATOMS: atom_id res chain seq x y z
N GLY A 1 -19.66 -15.41 7.57
CA GLY A 1 -18.63 -15.86 6.64
C GLY A 1 -17.25 -15.77 7.28
N ASP A 2 -16.30 -16.43 6.67
CA ASP A 2 -14.93 -16.58 7.21
C ASP A 2 -13.95 -15.56 6.59
N ILE A 3 -14.39 -14.85 5.57
CA ILE A 3 -13.64 -13.81 4.88
C ILE A 3 -14.37 -12.47 5.01
N VAL A 4 -13.63 -11.41 5.30
CA VAL A 4 -14.10 -10.03 5.36
C VAL A 4 -13.51 -9.26 4.18
N LEU A 5 -14.36 -8.72 3.31
CA LEU A 5 -13.96 -7.80 2.26
C LEU A 5 -14.03 -6.37 2.77
N LEU A 6 -12.97 -5.63 2.60
CA LEU A 6 -12.83 -4.23 3.00
C LEU A 6 -12.68 -3.36 1.75
N SER A 7 -13.29 -2.20 1.78
CA SER A 7 -13.40 -1.32 0.63
C SER A 7 -13.47 0.15 1.03
N ASP A 8 -12.88 1.01 0.23
CA ASP A 8 -13.18 2.44 0.30
C ASP A 8 -14.61 2.71 -0.22
N ALA A 9 -15.29 3.69 0.38
CA ALA A 9 -16.69 3.99 0.07
C ALA A 9 -16.94 4.49 -1.37
N ASN A 10 -15.89 5.00 -2.02
CA ASN A 10 -15.91 5.51 -3.39
C ASN A 10 -15.33 4.53 -4.42
N ALA A 11 -14.99 3.31 -4.01
CA ALA A 11 -14.39 2.31 -4.88
C ALA A 11 -15.46 1.57 -5.69
N MET A 12 -15.28 1.54 -7.02
CA MET A 12 -16.11 0.76 -7.95
C MET A 12 -15.40 -0.53 -8.32
N TYR A 13 -15.98 -1.66 -7.92
CA TYR A 13 -15.38 -2.98 -8.11
C TYR A 13 -15.60 -3.56 -9.51
N ASN A 14 -14.60 -4.33 -9.98
CA ASN A 14 -14.84 -5.33 -11.00
C ASN A 14 -15.95 -6.30 -10.55
N PRO A 15 -17.00 -6.53 -11.36
CA PRO A 15 -18.08 -7.45 -11.00
C PRO A 15 -17.61 -8.87 -10.64
N GLU A 16 -16.48 -9.32 -11.20
CA GLU A 16 -15.87 -10.61 -10.91
C GLU A 16 -14.84 -10.60 -9.76
N CYS A 17 -14.71 -9.49 -9.04
CA CYS A 17 -13.69 -9.29 -8.01
C CYS A 17 -13.63 -10.46 -7.01
N LEU A 18 -14.76 -10.87 -6.46
CA LEU A 18 -14.85 -11.98 -5.51
C LEU A 18 -14.43 -13.32 -6.12
N LYS A 19 -14.72 -13.56 -7.38
CA LYS A 19 -14.32 -14.77 -8.12
C LYS A 19 -12.79 -14.90 -8.18
N TYR A 20 -12.07 -13.80 -8.22
CA TYR A 20 -10.60 -13.80 -8.24
C TYR A 20 -9.99 -13.82 -6.85
N ILE A 21 -10.63 -13.23 -5.86
CA ILE A 21 -10.12 -13.14 -4.48
C ILE A 21 -10.30 -14.47 -3.73
N LEU A 22 -11.50 -15.04 -3.76
CA LEU A 22 -11.87 -16.15 -2.88
C LEU A 22 -11.02 -17.42 -3.05
N PRO A 23 -10.61 -17.84 -4.26
CA PRO A 23 -9.81 -19.05 -4.43
C PRO A 23 -8.44 -18.98 -3.72
N HIS A 24 -7.88 -17.82 -3.50
CA HIS A 24 -6.61 -17.69 -2.77
C HIS A 24 -6.72 -18.13 -1.31
N PHE A 25 -7.91 -18.07 -0.73
CA PHE A 25 -8.16 -18.49 0.65
C PHE A 25 -8.35 -20.00 0.81
N GLU A 26 -8.27 -20.80 -0.25
CA GLU A 26 -8.14 -22.26 -0.17
C GLU A 26 -6.79 -22.66 0.44
N ASP A 27 -5.76 -21.82 0.31
CA ASP A 27 -4.49 -21.96 1.02
C ASP A 27 -4.61 -21.33 2.41
N ASP A 28 -4.45 -22.14 3.45
CA ASP A 28 -4.53 -21.69 4.85
C ASP A 28 -3.45 -20.68 5.25
N LEU A 29 -2.32 -20.64 4.53
CA LEU A 29 -1.28 -19.64 4.75
C LEU A 29 -1.68 -18.25 4.25
N VAL A 30 -2.64 -18.14 3.34
CA VAL A 30 -3.11 -16.86 2.84
C VAL A 30 -4.04 -16.20 3.86
N GLY A 31 -3.56 -15.14 4.50
CA GLY A 31 -4.33 -14.36 5.48
C GLY A 31 -5.00 -13.13 4.90
N CYS A 32 -4.44 -12.59 3.80
CA CYS A 32 -4.96 -11.40 3.12
C CYS A 32 -4.77 -11.49 1.61
N VAL A 33 -5.73 -10.96 0.85
CA VAL A 33 -5.62 -10.79 -0.60
C VAL A 33 -5.90 -9.33 -0.92
N SER A 34 -4.95 -8.65 -1.56
CA SER A 34 -5.08 -7.27 -2.03
C SER A 34 -5.35 -7.25 -3.53
N GLY A 35 -6.39 -6.56 -3.93
CA GLY A 35 -6.68 -6.26 -5.32
C GLY A 35 -5.81 -5.14 -5.89
N GLU A 36 -6.08 -4.78 -7.14
CA GLU A 36 -5.42 -3.66 -7.82
C GLU A 36 -6.30 -2.42 -7.77
N LYS A 37 -5.69 -1.30 -7.36
CA LYS A 37 -6.31 0.01 -7.49
C LYS A 37 -6.09 0.55 -8.90
N LYS A 38 -7.18 0.92 -9.58
CA LYS A 38 -7.16 1.63 -10.85
C LYS A 38 -7.70 3.04 -10.66
N ILE A 39 -7.02 4.01 -11.24
CA ILE A 39 -7.51 5.38 -11.32
C ILE A 39 -8.18 5.53 -12.67
N LEU A 40 -9.45 5.96 -12.68
CA LEU A 40 -10.17 6.25 -13.92
C LEU A 40 -9.47 7.40 -14.64
N ALA A 41 -9.06 7.15 -15.89
CA ALA A 41 -8.27 8.11 -16.65
C ALA A 41 -9.07 9.40 -16.88
N THR A 42 -8.54 10.52 -16.36
CA THR A 42 -8.91 11.86 -16.79
C THR A 42 -7.83 12.38 -17.74
N ASP A 43 -8.22 13.04 -18.83
CA ASP A 43 -7.29 13.63 -19.79
C ASP A 43 -6.41 14.69 -19.10
N GLY A 44 -5.09 14.46 -19.07
CA GLY A 44 -4.13 15.43 -18.55
C GLY A 44 -2.73 14.88 -18.30
N ALA A 45 -1.73 15.74 -18.19
CA ALA A 45 -0.34 15.39 -17.92
C ALA A 45 -0.16 14.71 -16.54
N ILE A 46 -0.99 15.07 -15.56
CA ILE A 46 -1.01 14.47 -14.21
C ILE A 46 -1.44 13.00 -14.31
N ALA A 47 -2.50 12.71 -15.08
CA ALA A 47 -2.99 11.35 -15.27
C ALA A 47 -1.98 10.43 -15.96
N LYS A 48 -1.16 10.94 -16.88
CA LYS A 48 -0.10 10.15 -17.54
C LYS A 48 1.02 9.77 -16.56
N ASN A 49 1.46 10.71 -15.71
CA ASN A 49 2.51 10.46 -14.73
C ASN A 49 2.04 9.52 -13.61
N GLU A 50 0.80 9.67 -13.16
CA GLU A 50 0.20 8.72 -12.22
C GLU A 50 0.06 7.33 -12.83
N GLY A 51 -0.34 7.22 -14.10
CA GLY A 51 -0.43 5.95 -14.81
C GLY A 51 0.90 5.19 -14.88
N LEU A 52 2.03 5.87 -15.09
CA LEU A 52 3.36 5.25 -15.08
C LEU A 52 3.74 4.77 -13.68
N TYR A 53 3.50 5.60 -12.66
CA TYR A 53 3.75 5.24 -11.26
C TYR A 53 2.96 3.98 -10.87
N TRP A 54 1.66 3.95 -11.16
CA TRP A 54 0.81 2.81 -10.81
C TRP A 54 1.21 1.53 -11.57
N ARG A 55 1.65 1.64 -12.83
CA ARG A 55 2.20 0.48 -13.57
C ARG A 55 3.45 -0.09 -12.90
N LEU A 56 4.38 0.77 -12.47
CA LEU A 56 5.57 0.35 -11.75
C LEU A 56 5.20 -0.29 -10.41
N GLU A 57 4.31 0.33 -9.65
CA GLU A 57 3.82 -0.21 -8.37
C GLU A 57 3.17 -1.59 -8.55
N SER A 58 2.34 -1.78 -9.60
CA SER A 58 1.73 -3.08 -9.93
C SER A 58 2.78 -4.14 -10.25
N VAL A 59 3.85 -3.78 -10.96
CA VAL A 59 4.96 -4.71 -11.24
C VAL A 59 5.66 -5.12 -9.95
N ILE A 60 5.97 -4.17 -9.08
CA ILE A 60 6.62 -4.44 -7.79
C ILE A 60 5.73 -5.34 -6.93
N LYS A 61 4.45 -5.02 -6.78
CA LYS A 61 3.46 -5.83 -6.03
C LYS A 61 3.39 -7.27 -6.54
N ARG A 62 3.41 -7.47 -7.87
CA ARG A 62 3.43 -8.80 -8.48
C ARG A 62 4.70 -9.56 -8.14
N LEU A 63 5.85 -8.91 -8.18
CA LEU A 63 7.13 -9.52 -7.84
C LEU A 63 7.18 -9.90 -6.36
N GLU A 64 6.79 -9.00 -5.46
CA GLU A 64 6.69 -9.26 -4.02
C GLU A 64 5.81 -10.49 -3.74
N SER A 65 4.58 -10.47 -4.24
CA SER A 65 3.60 -11.54 -4.03
C SER A 65 4.03 -12.89 -4.61
N LYS A 66 4.82 -12.90 -5.69
CA LYS A 66 5.37 -14.13 -6.27
C LYS A 66 6.60 -14.65 -5.54
N THR A 67 7.37 -13.78 -4.92
CA THR A 67 8.63 -14.15 -4.26
C THR A 67 8.38 -14.66 -2.86
N THR A 68 7.58 -13.94 -2.09
CA THR A 68 7.24 -14.29 -0.70
C THR A 68 5.84 -13.81 -0.32
N SER A 69 5.64 -12.51 -0.25
CA SER A 69 4.38 -11.88 0.15
C SER A 69 4.36 -10.42 -0.26
N LEU A 70 3.18 -9.89 -0.54
CA LEU A 70 2.98 -8.46 -0.74
C LEU A 70 3.24 -7.68 0.56
N ILE A 71 3.97 -6.58 0.48
CA ILE A 71 4.22 -5.67 1.60
C ILE A 71 3.16 -4.57 1.64
N GLY A 72 2.13 -4.79 2.44
CA GLY A 72 1.01 -3.86 2.60
C GLY A 72 -0.08 -4.03 1.54
N ALA A 73 -1.32 -4.18 1.99
CA ALA A 73 -2.49 -4.20 1.12
C ALA A 73 -2.89 -2.79 0.65
N ASP A 74 -3.79 -2.72 -0.31
CA ASP A 74 -4.37 -1.48 -0.83
C ASP A 74 -5.81 -1.33 -0.30
N GLY A 75 -6.10 -0.25 0.40
CA GLY A 75 -7.38 0.00 1.06
C GLY A 75 -8.59 0.00 0.14
N ALA A 76 -8.38 0.28 -1.14
CA ALA A 76 -9.46 0.33 -2.11
C ALA A 76 -10.13 -1.04 -2.37
N CYS A 77 -9.36 -2.14 -2.26
CA CYS A 77 -9.88 -3.49 -2.47
C CYS A 77 -8.99 -4.52 -1.78
N TYR A 78 -9.38 -5.02 -0.63
CA TYR A 78 -8.68 -6.14 0.00
C TYR A 78 -9.61 -7.01 0.84
N ALA A 79 -9.23 -8.27 1.00
CA ALA A 79 -9.97 -9.23 1.79
C ALA A 79 -9.04 -9.90 2.81
N VAL A 80 -9.56 -10.20 3.99
CA VAL A 80 -8.81 -10.82 5.08
C VAL A 80 -9.58 -11.99 5.67
N ARG A 81 -8.87 -13.00 6.20
CA ARG A 81 -9.49 -14.01 7.04
C ARG A 81 -10.06 -13.35 8.29
N LYS A 82 -11.32 -13.63 8.58
CA LYS A 82 -12.00 -13.05 9.76
C LYS A 82 -11.28 -13.40 11.06
N SER A 83 -10.69 -14.57 11.18
CA SER A 83 -9.90 -15.00 12.35
C SER A 83 -8.65 -14.15 12.57
N LEU A 84 -8.10 -13.50 11.53
CA LEU A 84 -6.94 -12.63 11.57
C LEU A 84 -7.30 -11.14 11.62
N PHE A 85 -8.59 -10.83 11.52
CA PHE A 85 -9.06 -9.46 11.63
C PHE A 85 -8.95 -8.96 13.07
N GLN A 86 -8.07 -7.99 13.29
CA GLN A 86 -7.82 -7.41 14.60
C GLN A 86 -8.32 -5.97 14.67
N SER A 87 -8.79 -5.58 15.85
CA SER A 87 -9.08 -4.18 16.14
C SER A 87 -7.78 -3.37 16.08
N LEU A 88 -7.79 -2.31 15.32
CA LEU A 88 -6.66 -1.38 15.18
C LEU A 88 -6.83 -0.18 16.11
N PRO A 89 -5.73 0.52 16.46
CA PRO A 89 -5.83 1.78 17.22
C PRO A 89 -6.72 2.81 16.49
N SER A 90 -7.53 3.54 17.23
CA SER A 90 -8.51 4.52 16.69
C SER A 90 -7.86 5.63 15.87
N GLU A 91 -6.59 5.94 16.12
CA GLU A 91 -5.83 6.97 15.44
C GLU A 91 -5.20 6.48 14.13
N THR A 92 -5.37 5.19 13.79
CA THR A 92 -4.82 4.60 12.55
C THR A 92 -5.58 5.17 11.35
N SER A 93 -4.89 5.91 10.49
CA SER A 93 -5.45 6.50 9.27
C SER A 93 -5.10 5.74 7.98
N VAL A 94 -4.24 4.72 8.08
CA VAL A 94 -3.83 3.79 7.00
C VAL A 94 -3.94 2.38 7.60
N ASP A 95 -5.16 1.96 7.76
CA ASP A 95 -5.56 0.72 8.42
C ASP A 95 -5.29 -0.53 7.57
N ASP A 96 -5.49 -0.43 6.26
CA ASP A 96 -5.17 -1.45 5.27
C ASP A 96 -3.70 -1.91 5.36
N PHE A 97 -2.79 -0.94 5.40
CA PHE A 97 -1.37 -1.22 5.54
C PHE A 97 -1.06 -1.88 6.89
N LEU A 98 -1.52 -1.32 8.01
CA LEU A 98 -1.21 -1.86 9.33
C LEU A 98 -1.81 -3.25 9.54
N LEU A 99 -3.05 -3.48 9.09
CA LEU A 99 -3.72 -4.77 9.21
C LEU A 99 -2.98 -5.85 8.41
N SER A 100 -2.64 -5.57 7.15
CA SER A 100 -1.91 -6.51 6.31
C SER A 100 -0.52 -6.83 6.86
N MET A 101 0.18 -5.84 7.42
CA MET A 101 1.48 -6.07 8.05
C MET A 101 1.37 -6.94 9.32
N ARG A 102 0.33 -6.78 10.14
CA ARG A 102 0.07 -7.66 11.30
C ARG A 102 -0.26 -9.09 10.88
N ILE A 103 -0.93 -9.27 9.74
CA ILE A 103 -1.17 -10.59 9.16
C ILE A 103 0.17 -11.25 8.79
N LEU A 104 1.09 -10.52 8.19
CA LEU A 104 2.45 -11.00 7.92
C LEU A 104 3.20 -11.38 9.22
N GLU A 105 3.10 -10.55 10.27
CA GLU A 105 3.70 -10.82 11.58
C GLU A 105 3.15 -12.09 12.22
N SER A 106 1.91 -12.45 11.95
CA SER A 106 1.30 -13.69 12.44
C SER A 106 1.71 -14.94 11.66
N GLY A 107 2.60 -14.81 10.66
CA GLY A 107 3.12 -15.92 9.86
C GLY A 107 2.28 -16.28 8.65
N HIS A 108 1.27 -15.46 8.31
CA HIS A 108 0.47 -15.64 7.11
C HIS A 108 1.02 -14.80 5.95
N THR A 109 0.55 -15.09 4.74
CA THR A 109 0.94 -14.34 3.54
C THR A 109 -0.12 -13.35 3.11
N VAL A 110 0.32 -12.28 2.44
CA VAL A 110 -0.53 -11.34 1.73
C VAL A 110 -0.30 -11.51 0.24
N VAL A 111 -1.36 -11.82 -0.50
CA VAL A 111 -1.31 -12.09 -1.95
C VAL A 111 -1.81 -10.88 -2.72
N TYR A 112 -1.17 -10.59 -3.85
CA TYR A 112 -1.66 -9.58 -4.80
C TYR A 112 -2.39 -10.23 -5.98
N GLU A 113 -3.67 -9.89 -6.16
CA GLU A 113 -4.51 -10.39 -7.25
C GLU A 113 -4.94 -9.23 -8.18
N PRO A 114 -4.22 -8.97 -9.25
CA PRO A 114 -4.49 -7.83 -10.14
C PRO A 114 -5.77 -7.93 -10.97
N ARG A 115 -6.38 -9.13 -11.08
CA ARG A 115 -7.68 -9.30 -11.75
C ARG A 115 -8.82 -8.82 -10.86
N ALA A 116 -8.63 -8.84 -9.55
CA ALA A 116 -9.54 -8.24 -8.59
C ALA A 116 -9.20 -6.75 -8.45
N TRP A 117 -9.79 -5.92 -9.28
CA TRP A 117 -9.50 -4.49 -9.26
C TRP A 117 -10.69 -3.67 -8.80
N SER A 118 -10.38 -2.54 -8.20
CA SER A 118 -11.32 -1.45 -7.95
C SER A 118 -10.85 -0.19 -8.68
N ALA A 119 -11.81 0.59 -9.17
CA ALA A 119 -11.58 1.88 -9.79
C ALA A 119 -12.06 3.00 -8.87
N GLU A 120 -11.28 4.06 -8.78
CA GLU A 120 -11.63 5.27 -8.06
C GLU A 120 -11.50 6.48 -8.98
N ASP A 121 -12.34 7.49 -8.74
CA ASP A 121 -12.17 8.79 -9.36
C ASP A 121 -10.91 9.47 -8.83
N PRO A 122 -10.10 10.10 -9.69
CA PRO A 122 -8.98 10.91 -9.23
C PRO A 122 -9.49 12.09 -8.41
N GLY A 123 -8.67 12.56 -7.47
CA GLY A 123 -8.96 13.77 -6.70
C GLY A 123 -9.26 14.95 -7.63
N GLN A 124 -10.30 15.73 -7.29
CA GLN A 124 -10.77 16.83 -8.17
C GLN A 124 -9.75 17.97 -8.28
N THR A 125 -8.91 18.18 -7.25
CA THR A 125 -7.89 19.24 -7.23
C THR A 125 -6.54 18.73 -6.77
N ALA A 126 -5.47 19.43 -7.18
CA ALA A 126 -4.11 19.16 -6.69
C ALA A 126 -4.00 19.32 -5.16
N TYR A 127 -4.81 20.21 -4.59
CA TYR A 127 -4.85 20.43 -3.14
C TYR A 127 -5.46 19.24 -2.39
N ASP A 128 -6.53 18.64 -2.91
CA ASP A 128 -7.15 17.44 -2.30
C ASP A 128 -6.18 16.27 -2.35
N GLU A 129 -5.48 16.11 -3.47
CA GLU A 129 -4.46 15.08 -3.61
C GLU A 129 -3.29 15.31 -2.64
N PHE A 130 -2.85 16.53 -2.47
CA PHE A 130 -1.83 16.87 -1.46
C PHE A 130 -2.30 16.55 -0.03
N ARG A 131 -3.53 16.90 0.33
CA ARG A 131 -4.12 16.57 1.64
C ARG A 131 -4.18 15.06 1.85
N ARG A 132 -4.60 14.31 0.84
CA ARG A 132 -4.65 12.85 0.86
C ARG A 132 -3.25 12.26 1.09
N LYS A 133 -2.26 12.66 0.30
CA LYS A 133 -0.87 12.20 0.43
C LYS A 133 -0.27 12.54 1.79
N ARG A 134 -0.53 13.75 2.32
CA ARG A 134 -0.10 14.14 3.66
C ARG A 134 -0.70 13.26 4.76
N ARG A 135 -2.00 12.95 4.69
CA ARG A 135 -2.66 12.05 5.63
C ARG A 135 -2.06 10.64 5.58
N ILE A 136 -1.85 10.10 4.38
CA ILE A 136 -1.24 8.77 4.18
C ILE A 136 0.19 8.76 4.73
N ALA A 137 1.01 9.77 4.44
CA ALA A 137 2.37 9.87 4.94
C ALA A 137 2.38 9.90 6.49
N ALA A 138 1.57 10.77 7.11
CA ALA A 138 1.47 10.84 8.57
C ALA A 138 1.03 9.49 9.17
N GLY A 139 0.05 8.82 8.57
CA GLY A 139 -0.42 7.51 9.01
C GLY A 139 0.64 6.42 8.87
N ASN A 140 1.41 6.43 7.78
CA ASN A 140 2.50 5.47 7.58
C ASN A 140 3.58 5.63 8.66
N PHE A 141 4.01 6.87 8.96
CA PHE A 141 4.96 7.13 10.06
C PHE A 141 4.38 6.78 11.43
N TYR A 142 3.09 7.04 11.65
CA TYR A 142 2.41 6.61 12.87
C TYR A 142 2.44 5.08 13.03
N ASN A 143 2.19 4.34 11.96
CA ASN A 143 2.14 2.88 11.95
C ASN A 143 3.51 2.23 12.22
N LEU A 144 4.64 2.91 11.94
CA LEU A 144 5.99 2.37 12.19
C LEU A 144 6.19 1.93 13.65
N ARG A 145 5.55 2.59 14.61
CA ARG A 145 5.61 2.23 16.03
C ARG A 145 5.06 0.84 16.36
N PHE A 146 4.27 0.27 15.46
CA PHE A 146 3.66 -1.05 15.62
C PHE A 146 4.38 -2.15 14.82
N LEU A 147 5.40 -1.80 14.03
CA LEU A 147 6.07 -2.68 13.09
C LEU A 147 7.51 -3.01 13.50
N HIS A 148 7.74 -3.16 14.81
CA HIS A 148 9.10 -3.43 15.35
C HIS A 148 9.69 -4.75 14.84
N SER A 149 8.86 -5.76 14.58
CA SER A 149 9.27 -7.06 14.07
C SER A 149 9.85 -6.97 12.66
N PHE A 150 9.40 -6.00 11.84
CA PHE A 150 9.95 -5.75 10.50
C PHE A 150 11.30 -5.01 10.50
N MET A 151 11.84 -4.68 11.67
CA MET A 151 13.21 -4.15 11.81
C MET A 151 14.23 -5.25 12.07
N ARG A 152 13.83 -6.52 12.09
CA ARG A 152 14.67 -7.70 12.24
C ARG A 152 15.09 -8.21 10.86
N SER A 153 16.35 -8.61 10.71
CA SER A 153 17.04 -8.93 9.47
C SER A 153 16.52 -10.20 8.75
N ASP A 154 15.33 -10.16 8.20
CA ASP A 154 14.84 -11.17 7.28
C ASP A 154 14.52 -10.54 5.91
N PHE A 155 14.15 -11.37 4.94
CA PHE A 155 13.87 -10.92 3.59
C PHE A 155 12.62 -10.02 3.52
N LEU A 156 11.61 -10.25 4.35
CA LEU A 156 10.43 -9.39 4.43
C LEU A 156 10.79 -8.00 4.95
N SER A 157 11.67 -7.92 5.96
CA SER A 157 12.21 -6.66 6.47
C SER A 157 12.98 -5.90 5.38
N PHE A 158 13.81 -6.59 4.60
CA PHE A 158 14.50 -5.99 3.47
C PHE A 158 13.51 -5.41 2.44
N MET A 159 12.47 -6.15 2.07
CA MET A 159 11.44 -5.70 1.15
C MET A 159 10.69 -4.49 1.71
N PHE A 160 10.30 -4.52 2.99
CA PHE A 160 9.65 -3.39 3.65
C PHE A 160 10.54 -2.14 3.64
N ILE A 161 11.80 -2.25 4.02
CA ILE A 161 12.73 -1.12 4.06
C ILE A 161 12.95 -0.56 2.65
N SER A 162 13.29 -1.41 1.69
CA SER A 162 13.64 -0.98 0.33
C SER A 162 12.46 -0.41 -0.45
N HIS A 163 11.28 -1.03 -0.36
CA HIS A 163 10.13 -0.61 -1.15
C HIS A 163 9.28 0.46 -0.45
N LYS A 164 9.04 0.34 0.86
CA LYS A 164 8.13 1.26 1.57
C LYS A 164 8.89 2.34 2.34
N LEU A 165 9.78 1.97 3.26
CA LEU A 165 10.42 2.92 4.17
C LEU A 165 11.32 3.93 3.43
N LEU A 166 12.19 3.47 2.54
CA LEU A 166 13.05 4.37 1.74
C LEU A 166 12.23 5.33 0.88
N ARG A 167 11.12 4.86 0.31
CA ARG A 167 10.21 5.71 -0.45
C ARG A 167 9.56 6.80 0.41
N TRP A 168 9.19 6.49 1.66
CA TRP A 168 8.62 7.49 2.57
C TRP A 168 9.64 8.54 3.03
N ILE A 169 10.90 8.14 3.17
CA ILE A 169 11.98 9.02 3.61
C ILE A 169 12.60 9.80 2.45
N SER A 170 12.49 9.32 1.21
CA SER A 170 13.16 9.91 0.03
C SER A 170 12.86 11.40 -0.18
N PRO A 171 11.64 11.96 0.06
CA PRO A 171 11.42 13.40 -0.06
C PRO A 171 12.23 14.21 0.97
N LEU A 172 12.39 13.69 2.19
CA LEU A 172 13.20 14.36 3.22
C LEU A 172 14.68 14.33 2.85
N ILE A 173 15.18 13.21 2.36
CA ILE A 173 16.56 13.08 1.86
C ILE A 173 16.80 14.09 0.73
N PHE A 174 15.87 14.19 -0.22
CA PHE A 174 15.97 15.14 -1.32
C PHE A 174 16.04 16.60 -0.85
N VAL A 175 15.19 16.98 0.10
CA VAL A 175 15.21 18.34 0.70
C VAL A 175 16.55 18.64 1.38
N VAL A 176 17.07 17.69 2.17
CA VAL A 176 18.36 17.85 2.86
C VAL A 176 19.51 17.98 1.87
N LEU A 177 19.55 17.12 0.85
CA LEU A 177 20.59 17.18 -0.19
C LEU A 177 20.53 18.48 -0.97
N THR A 178 19.34 18.94 -1.35
CA THR A 178 19.16 20.21 -2.07
C THR A 178 19.62 21.40 -1.21
N ALA A 179 19.25 21.42 0.06
CA ALA A 179 19.70 22.45 1.00
C ALA A 179 21.21 22.46 1.19
N ALA A 180 21.84 21.28 1.31
CA ALA A 180 23.29 21.16 1.44
C ALA A 180 24.04 21.67 0.18
N LEU A 181 23.53 21.30 -1.01
CA LEU A 181 24.10 21.79 -2.28
C LEU A 181 23.96 23.29 -2.42
N PHE A 182 22.81 23.85 -2.05
CA PHE A 182 22.57 25.28 -2.05
C PHE A 182 23.54 25.99 -1.12
N PHE A 183 23.69 25.52 0.11
CA PHE A 183 24.61 26.10 1.08
C PHE A 183 26.07 26.07 0.59
N LYS A 184 26.49 24.96 -0.01
CA LYS A 184 27.84 24.83 -0.60
C LYS A 184 28.07 25.83 -1.74
N ALA A 185 27.08 26.06 -2.59
CA ALA A 185 27.18 26.99 -3.72
C ALA A 185 27.31 28.46 -3.28
N PHE A 186 26.79 28.81 -2.09
CA PHE A 186 26.90 30.18 -1.55
C PHE A 186 28.10 30.40 -0.60
N SER A 187 28.77 29.31 -0.17
CA SER A 187 29.95 29.37 0.70
C SER A 187 31.28 29.24 -0.06
N SER A 188 31.22 29.04 -1.40
CA SER A 188 32.36 29.05 -2.31
C SER A 188 32.46 30.36 -3.06
#